data_a5f028ca856e2ce0ec0fa151b85be7ab
#
_entry.id   a5f028ca856e2ce0ec0fa151b85be7ab
#
_cell.length_a   1.000
_cell.length_b   1.000
_cell.length_c   1.000
_cell.angle_alpha   90.00
_cell.angle_beta   90.00
_cell.angle_gamma   90.00
#
_symmetry.space_group_name_H-M   'P 1'
#
loop_
_entity.id
_entity.type
_entity.pdbx_description
1 polymer ?
#
loop_
_entity_poly.entity_id
_entity_poly.type
_entity_poly.pdbx_seq_one_letter_code
_entity_poly.pdbx_strand_id
1 'polypeptide(L)'
;MSTKQSRVSATKKQAAREERLKRERQQRGRLILYIIGGVILIVLGIVALNYFTNKSKAANLPAIVQITPKARPQEDRNNIGDPNAKVKIVEYSDFQCPYCKEFADNTLQSIIDNYVATGKVYFTSRSMGNFVSQNIGGIGTESRDAAEAAYCAADQGKYWEFGEAAFANWQGEEVGSFSPARLKAIAQMLGLDMNQFNSCVSSNKYQNQVDQDEADGKAAGVTGTPSFVINGKLVTGALPFAQFQ
;
A
#
# COMPACT_ATOMS: atom_id res chain seq x y z
N MET A 1 70.53 33.53 -27.25
CA MET A 1 69.89 32.27 -27.72
C MET A 1 69.13 31.46 -26.62
N SER A 2 69.22 31.82 -25.38
CA SER A 2 68.65 31.01 -24.25
C SER A 2 67.10 31.14 -24.02
N THR A 3 66.46 32.26 -24.34
CA THR A 3 65.04 32.52 -24.05
C THR A 3 64.02 31.79 -24.94
N LYS A 4 64.45 31.43 -26.19
CA LYS A 4 63.53 30.76 -27.15
C LYS A 4 63.40 29.28 -26.87
N GLN A 5 64.43 28.64 -26.30
CA GLN A 5 64.49 27.21 -25.97
C GLN A 5 63.67 26.93 -24.65
N SER A 6 63.69 27.86 -23.70
CA SER A 6 62.90 27.74 -22.47
C SER A 6 61.40 27.89 -22.70
N ARG A 7 60.96 28.77 -23.64
CA ARG A 7 59.53 28.93 -24.00
C ARG A 7 58.99 27.67 -24.74
N VAL A 8 59.77 27.06 -25.63
CA VAL A 8 59.36 25.84 -26.32
C VAL A 8 59.22 24.62 -25.37
N SER A 9 60.08 24.55 -24.35
CA SER A 9 59.99 23.48 -23.35
C SER A 9 58.80 23.66 -22.43
N ALA A 10 58.41 24.89 -22.08
CA ALA A 10 57.25 25.21 -21.26
C ALA A 10 55.92 24.88 -21.98
N THR A 11 55.81 25.23 -23.28
CA THR A 11 54.62 24.89 -24.08
C THR A 11 54.45 23.37 -24.27
N LYS A 12 55.54 22.61 -24.47
CA LYS A 12 55.45 21.15 -24.51
C LYS A 12 55.04 20.52 -23.21
N LYS A 13 55.49 21.05 -22.06
CA LYS A 13 55.05 20.59 -20.73
C LYS A 13 53.58 20.89 -20.46
N GLN A 14 53.08 22.06 -20.89
CA GLN A 14 51.67 22.42 -20.78
C GLN A 14 50.78 21.52 -21.64
N ALA A 15 51.13 21.27 -22.89
CA ALA A 15 50.38 20.38 -23.78
C ALA A 15 50.33 18.93 -23.23
N ALA A 16 51.42 18.41 -22.70
CA ALA A 16 51.45 17.07 -22.10
C ALA A 16 50.59 16.98 -20.81
N ARG A 17 50.52 18.10 -20.05
CA ARG A 17 49.65 18.16 -18.86
C ARG A 17 48.18 18.20 -19.24
N GLU A 18 47.82 18.94 -20.25
CA GLU A 18 46.44 18.99 -20.78
C GLU A 18 45.97 17.65 -21.35
N GLU A 19 46.85 16.94 -22.08
CA GLU A 19 46.54 15.59 -22.57
C GLU A 19 46.33 14.59 -21.41
N ARG A 20 47.17 14.65 -20.36
CA ARG A 20 46.99 13.82 -19.16
C ARG A 20 45.66 14.09 -18.51
N LEU A 21 45.31 15.37 -18.29
CA LEU A 21 44.02 15.75 -17.67
C LEU A 21 42.79 15.30 -18.51
N LYS A 22 42.91 15.38 -19.85
CA LYS A 22 41.87 14.86 -20.75
C LYS A 22 41.70 13.34 -20.61
N ARG A 23 42.82 12.60 -20.60
CA ARG A 23 42.80 11.13 -20.43
C ARG A 23 42.23 10.74 -19.06
N GLU A 24 42.62 11.42 -17.98
CA GLU A 24 42.06 11.19 -16.63
C GLU A 24 40.58 11.48 -16.55
N ARG A 25 40.09 12.58 -17.17
CA ARG A 25 38.67 12.89 -17.26
C ARG A 25 37.89 11.83 -18.04
N GLN A 26 38.42 11.35 -19.15
CA GLN A 26 37.80 10.29 -19.93
C GLN A 26 37.76 8.96 -19.17
N GLN A 27 38.85 8.61 -18.48
CA GLN A 27 38.86 7.39 -17.63
C GLN A 27 37.88 7.46 -16.48
N ARG A 28 37.80 8.61 -15.77
CA ARG A 28 36.82 8.85 -14.71
C ARG A 28 35.39 8.80 -15.25
N GLY A 29 35.14 9.40 -16.42
CA GLY A 29 33.83 9.35 -17.06
C GLY A 29 33.39 7.92 -17.41
N ARG A 30 34.30 7.10 -17.96
CA ARG A 30 34.02 5.69 -18.22
C ARG A 30 33.78 4.89 -16.96
N LEU A 31 34.57 5.12 -15.91
CA LEU A 31 34.40 4.45 -14.62
C LEU A 31 33.01 4.77 -14.00
N ILE A 32 32.61 6.04 -14.04
CA ILE A 32 31.28 6.47 -13.56
C ILE A 32 30.17 5.77 -14.36
N LEU A 33 30.30 5.68 -15.69
CA LEU A 33 29.31 4.96 -16.51
C LEU A 33 29.21 3.47 -16.15
N TYR A 34 30.36 2.80 -15.90
CA TYR A 34 30.34 1.41 -15.45
C TYR A 34 29.71 1.23 -14.05
N ILE A 35 29.97 2.16 -13.12
CA ILE A 35 29.35 2.13 -11.78
C ILE A 35 27.84 2.33 -11.92
N ILE A 36 27.39 3.32 -12.69
CA ILE A 36 25.96 3.57 -12.91
C ILE A 36 25.30 2.35 -13.58
N GLY A 37 25.92 1.80 -14.62
CA GLY A 37 25.43 0.58 -15.28
C GLY A 37 25.34 -0.62 -14.33
N GLY A 38 26.34 -0.81 -13.48
CA GLY A 38 26.35 -1.85 -12.45
C GLY A 38 25.24 -1.68 -11.43
N VAL A 39 25.01 -0.45 -10.94
CA VAL A 39 23.91 -0.14 -10.00
C VAL A 39 22.56 -0.42 -10.65
N ILE A 40 22.34 0.00 -11.90
CA ILE A 40 21.09 -0.27 -12.63
C ILE A 40 20.84 -1.77 -12.74
N LEU A 41 21.86 -2.56 -13.10
CA LEU A 41 21.73 -4.02 -13.22
C LEU A 41 21.40 -4.68 -11.86
N ILE A 42 22.01 -4.22 -10.77
CA ILE A 42 21.71 -4.71 -9.42
C ILE A 42 20.25 -4.39 -9.06
N VAL A 43 19.79 -3.17 -9.29
CA VAL A 43 18.40 -2.76 -9.02
C VAL A 43 17.42 -3.59 -9.85
N LEU A 44 17.68 -3.77 -11.15
CA LEU A 44 16.85 -4.63 -12.00
C LEU A 44 16.84 -6.08 -11.53
N GLY A 45 17.97 -6.60 -11.09
CA GLY A 45 18.08 -7.94 -10.50
C GLY A 45 17.25 -8.10 -9.23
N ILE A 46 17.29 -7.12 -8.32
CA ILE A 46 16.48 -7.11 -7.09
C ILE A 46 14.98 -7.05 -7.43
N VAL A 47 14.59 -6.17 -8.36
CA VAL A 47 13.18 -6.06 -8.80
C VAL A 47 12.69 -7.36 -9.43
N ALA A 48 13.51 -7.98 -10.29
CA ALA A 48 13.18 -9.27 -10.91
C ALA A 48 13.05 -10.40 -9.85
N LEU A 49 14.00 -10.49 -8.92
CA LEU A 49 13.97 -11.46 -7.84
C LEU A 49 12.70 -11.30 -6.99
N ASN A 50 12.36 -10.08 -6.58
CA ASN A 50 11.14 -9.80 -5.83
C ASN A 50 9.87 -10.17 -6.63
N TYR A 51 9.83 -9.82 -7.91
CA TYR A 51 8.70 -10.20 -8.77
C TYR A 51 8.50 -11.71 -8.84
N PHE A 52 9.59 -12.47 -9.07
CA PHE A 52 9.51 -13.93 -9.16
C PHE A 52 9.21 -14.59 -7.82
N THR A 53 9.78 -14.12 -6.70
CA THR A 53 9.51 -14.66 -5.37
C THR A 53 8.07 -14.39 -4.93
N ASN A 54 7.52 -13.21 -5.15
CA ASN A 54 6.13 -12.91 -4.82
C ASN A 54 5.15 -13.68 -5.71
N LYS A 55 5.45 -13.85 -7.00
CA LYS A 55 4.64 -14.67 -7.89
C LYS A 55 4.62 -16.13 -7.46
N SER A 56 5.74 -16.70 -7.02
CA SER A 56 5.80 -18.09 -6.56
C SER A 56 5.11 -18.29 -5.21
N LYS A 57 5.19 -17.33 -4.28
CA LYS A 57 4.45 -17.37 -3.01
C LYS A 57 2.93 -17.38 -3.26
N ALA A 58 2.43 -16.44 -4.06
CA ALA A 58 1.01 -16.35 -4.39
C ALA A 58 0.46 -17.60 -5.10
N ALA A 59 1.28 -18.27 -5.93
CA ALA A 59 0.88 -19.47 -6.65
C ALA A 59 0.60 -20.69 -5.74
N ASN A 60 1.16 -20.70 -4.53
CA ASN A 60 0.99 -21.78 -3.56
C ASN A 60 -0.15 -21.53 -2.56
N LEU A 61 -0.82 -20.37 -2.64
CA LEU A 61 -1.93 -20.07 -1.74
C LEU A 61 -3.21 -20.82 -2.16
N PRO A 62 -4.11 -21.14 -1.18
CA PRO A 62 -5.41 -21.74 -1.48
C PRO A 62 -6.22 -20.91 -2.48
N ALA A 63 -7.10 -21.57 -3.21
CA ALA A 63 -8.10 -20.87 -4.03
C ALA A 63 -8.92 -19.89 -3.18
N ILE A 64 -9.47 -18.86 -3.86
CA ILE A 64 -10.32 -17.87 -3.18
C ILE A 64 -11.54 -18.56 -2.58
N VAL A 65 -11.71 -18.38 -1.28
CA VAL A 65 -12.88 -18.85 -0.53
C VAL A 65 -14.07 -17.99 -0.90
N GLN A 66 -15.17 -18.65 -1.26
CA GLN A 66 -16.45 -18.00 -1.50
C GLN A 66 -17.06 -17.55 -0.17
N ILE A 67 -17.55 -16.33 -0.12
CA ILE A 67 -18.30 -15.81 1.02
C ILE A 67 -19.71 -15.40 0.59
N THR A 68 -20.62 -15.34 1.56
CA THR A 68 -21.89 -14.65 1.41
C THR A 68 -21.78 -13.32 2.15
N PRO A 69 -21.58 -12.19 1.44
CA PRO A 69 -21.38 -10.91 2.09
C PRO A 69 -22.60 -10.50 2.91
N LYS A 70 -22.35 -9.87 4.06
CA LYS A 70 -23.39 -9.34 4.94
C LYS A 70 -23.85 -7.98 4.43
N ALA A 71 -25.16 -7.72 4.50
CA ALA A 71 -25.73 -6.42 4.18
C ALA A 71 -25.21 -5.34 5.14
N ARG A 72 -24.91 -4.16 4.59
CA ARG A 72 -24.45 -3.00 5.36
C ARG A 72 -25.52 -1.91 5.35
N PRO A 73 -25.92 -1.37 6.52
CA PRO A 73 -26.96 -0.34 6.56
C PRO A 73 -26.42 0.98 5.99
N GLN A 74 -27.19 1.56 5.06
CA GLN A 74 -26.89 2.86 4.45
C GLN A 74 -25.43 2.96 3.98
N GLU A 75 -24.97 1.95 3.21
CA GLU A 75 -23.62 1.92 2.68
C GLU A 75 -23.41 3.06 1.68
N ASP A 76 -22.37 3.86 1.92
CA ASP A 76 -21.85 4.87 1.00
C ASP A 76 -20.33 4.75 0.96
N ARG A 77 -19.83 4.06 -0.06
CA ARG A 77 -18.40 3.78 -0.25
C ARG A 77 -17.80 3.06 0.98
N ASN A 78 -16.84 3.70 1.64
CA ASN A 78 -16.19 3.21 2.86
C ASN A 78 -16.91 3.64 4.16
N ASN A 79 -18.16 4.12 4.05
CA ASN A 79 -18.99 4.54 5.17
C ASN A 79 -20.24 3.67 5.27
N ILE A 80 -20.75 3.49 6.51
CA ILE A 80 -22.03 2.86 6.80
C ILE A 80 -22.77 3.61 7.90
N GLY A 81 -24.11 3.58 7.85
CA GLY A 81 -25.01 4.19 8.83
C GLY A 81 -25.44 5.61 8.50
N ASP A 82 -26.17 6.21 9.44
CA ASP A 82 -26.70 7.57 9.27
C ASP A 82 -25.59 8.61 9.39
N PRO A 83 -25.32 9.43 8.34
CA PRO A 83 -24.35 10.51 8.42
C PRO A 83 -24.66 11.56 9.49
N ASN A 84 -25.89 11.61 10.02
CA ASN A 84 -26.29 12.49 11.11
C ASN A 84 -26.19 11.86 12.51
N ALA A 85 -25.74 10.58 12.61
CA ALA A 85 -25.55 9.92 13.89
C ALA A 85 -24.63 10.73 14.81
N LYS A 86 -24.95 10.78 16.12
CA LYS A 86 -24.20 11.56 17.11
C LYS A 86 -22.79 11.02 17.37
N VAL A 87 -22.61 9.72 17.21
CA VAL A 87 -21.30 9.08 17.38
C VAL A 87 -20.71 8.79 16.01
N LYS A 88 -19.49 9.29 15.80
CA LYS A 88 -18.67 9.04 14.60
C LYS A 88 -17.53 8.15 14.99
N ILE A 89 -17.38 7.03 14.29
CA ILE A 89 -16.23 6.12 14.43
C ILE A 89 -15.49 6.11 13.11
N VAL A 90 -14.19 6.44 13.14
CA VAL A 90 -13.28 6.25 12.02
C VAL A 90 -12.31 5.15 12.41
N GLU A 91 -12.40 4.01 11.73
CA GLU A 91 -11.41 2.94 11.82
C GLU A 91 -10.25 3.21 10.88
N TYR A 92 -9.04 3.08 11.39
CA TYR A 92 -7.81 3.03 10.60
C TYR A 92 -7.28 1.60 10.59
N SER A 93 -7.33 0.98 9.42
CA SER A 93 -7.14 -0.45 9.22
C SER A 93 -6.08 -0.74 8.14
N ASP A 94 -5.55 -1.97 8.16
CA ASP A 94 -4.72 -2.50 7.09
C ASP A 94 -5.15 -3.95 6.81
N PHE A 95 -5.42 -4.28 5.55
CA PHE A 95 -5.90 -5.61 5.16
C PHE A 95 -4.91 -6.72 5.46
N GLN A 96 -3.61 -6.42 5.55
CA GLN A 96 -2.62 -7.41 5.93
C GLN A 96 -2.54 -7.64 7.45
N CYS A 97 -3.07 -6.72 8.26
CA CYS A 97 -2.95 -6.78 9.72
C CYS A 97 -3.83 -7.89 10.33
N PRO A 98 -3.24 -8.86 11.07
CA PRO A 98 -3.99 -9.94 11.70
C PRO A 98 -4.99 -9.44 12.75
N TYR A 99 -4.66 -8.36 13.46
CA TYR A 99 -5.55 -7.75 14.45
C TYR A 99 -6.72 -7.00 13.79
N CYS A 100 -6.53 -6.43 12.59
CA CYS A 100 -7.63 -5.86 11.81
C CYS A 100 -8.61 -6.95 11.38
N LYS A 101 -8.08 -8.10 10.93
CA LYS A 101 -8.88 -9.28 10.65
C LYS A 101 -9.64 -9.76 11.89
N GLU A 102 -8.98 -9.86 13.05
CA GLU A 102 -9.60 -10.25 14.32
C GLU A 102 -10.78 -9.33 14.69
N PHE A 103 -10.59 -8.00 14.57
CA PHE A 103 -11.65 -7.02 14.78
C PHE A 103 -12.82 -7.21 13.80
N ALA A 104 -12.53 -7.36 12.51
CA ALA A 104 -13.53 -7.56 11.47
C ALA A 104 -14.35 -8.85 11.70
N ASP A 105 -13.70 -9.93 12.10
CA ASP A 105 -14.35 -11.23 12.32
C ASP A 105 -15.19 -11.26 13.61
N ASN A 106 -14.71 -10.64 14.69
CA ASN A 106 -15.25 -10.87 16.03
C ASN A 106 -16.04 -9.69 16.61
N THR A 107 -15.80 -8.45 16.15
CA THR A 107 -16.35 -7.24 16.79
C THR A 107 -17.17 -6.38 15.85
N LEU A 108 -16.72 -6.15 14.63
CA LEU A 108 -17.33 -5.22 13.67
C LEU A 108 -18.83 -5.48 13.47
N GLN A 109 -19.23 -6.75 13.28
CA GLN A 109 -20.65 -7.07 13.06
C GLN A 109 -21.52 -6.67 14.25
N SER A 110 -21.04 -6.88 15.49
CA SER A 110 -21.78 -6.47 16.69
C SER A 110 -21.95 -4.95 16.79
N ILE A 111 -20.93 -4.17 16.35
CA ILE A 111 -21.04 -2.71 16.27
C ILE A 111 -22.08 -2.32 15.22
N ILE A 112 -22.08 -2.98 14.06
CA ILE A 112 -23.03 -2.71 12.98
C ILE A 112 -24.45 -2.97 13.46
N ASP A 113 -24.72 -4.14 14.03
CA ASP A 113 -26.07 -4.57 14.43
C ASP A 113 -26.64 -3.71 15.58
N ASN A 114 -25.81 -3.35 16.57
CA ASN A 114 -26.29 -2.68 17.77
C ASN A 114 -26.24 -1.14 17.69
N TYR A 115 -25.39 -0.58 16.84
CA TYR A 115 -25.18 0.86 16.80
C TYR A 115 -25.35 1.49 15.42
N VAL A 116 -24.79 0.90 14.36
CA VAL A 116 -24.91 1.48 13.02
C VAL A 116 -26.32 1.31 12.47
N ALA A 117 -26.85 0.08 12.50
CA ALA A 117 -28.22 -0.22 12.03
C ALA A 117 -29.31 0.51 12.82
N THR A 118 -29.01 0.90 14.07
CA THR A 118 -29.94 1.65 14.92
C THR A 118 -29.82 3.18 14.80
N GLY A 119 -28.94 3.67 13.88
CA GLY A 119 -28.72 5.09 13.63
C GLY A 119 -27.92 5.81 14.73
N LYS A 120 -27.32 5.08 15.68
CA LYS A 120 -26.51 5.68 16.76
C LYS A 120 -25.11 6.01 16.34
N VAL A 121 -24.53 5.25 15.39
CA VAL A 121 -23.15 5.36 14.92
C VAL A 121 -23.10 5.51 13.40
N TYR A 122 -22.29 6.45 12.96
CA TYR A 122 -21.79 6.51 11.60
C TYR A 122 -20.36 5.98 11.61
N PHE A 123 -20.12 4.93 10.84
CA PHE A 123 -18.84 4.22 10.84
C PHE A 123 -18.13 4.40 9.50
N THR A 124 -16.88 4.82 9.54
CA THR A 124 -16.01 5.01 8.38
C THR A 124 -14.79 4.08 8.50
N SER A 125 -14.49 3.31 7.46
CA SER A 125 -13.24 2.57 7.37
C SER A 125 -12.23 3.32 6.51
N ARG A 126 -11.00 3.49 7.00
CA ARG A 126 -9.88 4.13 6.31
C ARG A 126 -8.65 3.25 6.31
N SER A 127 -7.84 3.38 5.27
CA SER A 127 -6.61 2.61 5.16
C SER A 127 -5.45 3.31 5.89
N MET A 128 -4.54 2.52 6.46
CA MET A 128 -3.22 3.00 6.90
C MET A 128 -2.14 2.81 5.82
N GLY A 129 -2.54 2.86 4.55
CA GLY A 129 -1.61 2.82 3.42
C GLY A 129 -0.83 1.51 3.35
N ASN A 130 0.48 1.60 3.45
CA ASN A 130 1.38 0.45 3.42
C ASN A 130 1.96 0.10 4.80
N PHE A 131 1.18 0.31 5.86
CA PHE A 131 1.63 0.27 7.25
C PHE A 131 2.24 -1.09 7.63
N VAL A 132 1.55 -2.20 7.37
CA VAL A 132 2.07 -3.55 7.71
C VAL A 132 3.31 -3.86 6.90
N SER A 133 3.29 -3.67 5.58
CA SER A 133 4.45 -3.93 4.72
C SER A 133 5.69 -3.14 5.18
N GLN A 134 5.52 -1.88 5.58
CA GLN A 134 6.62 -1.04 6.09
C GLN A 134 7.15 -1.53 7.44
N ASN A 135 6.27 -1.90 8.38
CA ASN A 135 6.65 -2.28 9.74
C ASN A 135 7.36 -3.63 9.83
N ILE A 136 7.04 -4.58 8.94
CA ILE A 136 7.76 -5.87 8.88
C ILE A 136 9.04 -5.79 8.05
N GLY A 137 9.45 -4.59 7.63
CA GLY A 137 10.65 -4.39 6.83
C GLY A 137 10.49 -4.85 5.37
N GLY A 138 9.26 -5.03 4.92
CA GLY A 138 8.93 -5.39 3.55
C GLY A 138 9.04 -4.21 2.60
N ILE A 139 9.35 -4.51 1.35
CA ILE A 139 9.31 -3.56 0.23
C ILE A 139 8.07 -3.81 -0.64
N GLY A 140 7.17 -4.68 -0.15
CA GLY A 140 5.92 -5.02 -0.81
C GLY A 140 4.89 -3.90 -0.77
N THR A 141 3.84 -4.07 -1.54
CA THR A 141 2.74 -3.10 -1.67
C THR A 141 1.38 -3.73 -1.37
N GLU A 142 1.34 -4.97 -0.84
CA GLU A 142 0.10 -5.73 -0.67
C GLU A 142 -0.94 -4.99 0.18
N SER A 143 -0.54 -4.27 1.23
CA SER A 143 -1.45 -3.44 2.04
C SER A 143 -2.09 -2.33 1.22
N ARG A 144 -1.27 -1.58 0.48
CA ARG A 144 -1.73 -0.49 -0.39
C ARG A 144 -2.59 -1.01 -1.53
N ASP A 145 -2.14 -2.07 -2.21
CA ASP A 145 -2.84 -2.66 -3.34
C ASP A 145 -4.24 -3.16 -2.94
N ALA A 146 -4.38 -3.76 -1.74
CA ALA A 146 -5.65 -4.19 -1.20
C ALA A 146 -6.57 -2.99 -0.87
N ALA A 147 -6.01 -1.91 -0.30
CA ALA A 147 -6.77 -0.70 0.00
C ALA A 147 -7.28 -0.01 -1.28
N GLU A 148 -6.43 0.15 -2.30
CA GLU A 148 -6.83 0.71 -3.59
C GLU A 148 -7.90 -0.16 -4.27
N ALA A 149 -7.75 -1.49 -4.22
CA ALA A 149 -8.74 -2.42 -4.75
C ALA A 149 -10.09 -2.31 -4.03
N ALA A 150 -10.10 -2.14 -2.70
CA ALA A 150 -11.33 -1.91 -1.94
C ALA A 150 -12.03 -0.60 -2.35
N TYR A 151 -11.28 0.48 -2.57
CA TYR A 151 -11.83 1.73 -3.10
C TYR A 151 -12.32 1.59 -4.55
N CYS A 152 -11.66 0.78 -5.38
CA CYS A 152 -12.16 0.46 -6.72
C CYS A 152 -13.47 -0.35 -6.66
N ALA A 153 -13.62 -1.24 -5.68
CA ALA A 153 -14.88 -1.94 -5.44
C ALA A 153 -15.98 -0.99 -4.93
N ALA A 154 -15.60 0.05 -4.16
CA ALA A 154 -16.52 1.10 -3.70
C ALA A 154 -17.18 1.88 -4.84
N ASP A 155 -16.54 2.01 -6.01
CA ASP A 155 -17.15 2.62 -7.19
C ASP A 155 -18.36 1.83 -7.72
N GLN A 156 -18.49 0.57 -7.27
CA GLN A 156 -19.58 -0.34 -7.62
C GLN A 156 -20.44 -0.70 -6.41
N GLY A 157 -20.33 0.09 -5.30
CA GLY A 157 -21.09 -0.14 -4.07
C GLY A 157 -20.70 -1.44 -3.36
N LYS A 158 -19.40 -1.82 -3.39
CA LYS A 158 -18.92 -3.11 -2.88
C LYS A 158 -17.67 -2.99 -1.99
N TYR A 159 -17.47 -1.83 -1.34
CA TYR A 159 -16.32 -1.63 -0.46
C TYR A 159 -16.29 -2.63 0.70
N TRP A 160 -17.41 -2.75 1.39
CA TRP A 160 -17.53 -3.57 2.59
C TRP A 160 -17.50 -5.06 2.29
N GLU A 161 -18.18 -5.48 1.21
CA GLU A 161 -18.13 -6.87 0.76
C GLU A 161 -16.72 -7.25 0.30
N PHE A 162 -16.01 -6.31 -0.37
CA PHE A 162 -14.64 -6.54 -0.76
C PHE A 162 -13.73 -6.70 0.46
N GLY A 163 -13.88 -5.84 1.47
CA GLY A 163 -13.14 -5.92 2.73
C GLY A 163 -13.39 -7.25 3.47
N GLU A 164 -14.65 -7.67 3.58
CA GLU A 164 -15.03 -8.96 4.18
C GLU A 164 -14.40 -10.13 3.43
N ALA A 165 -14.46 -10.10 2.09
CA ALA A 165 -13.84 -11.13 1.26
C ALA A 165 -12.31 -11.12 1.35
N ALA A 166 -11.69 -9.94 1.44
CA ALA A 166 -10.25 -9.80 1.60
C ALA A 166 -9.78 -10.45 2.91
N PHE A 167 -10.42 -10.14 4.05
CA PHE A 167 -10.09 -10.76 5.33
C PHE A 167 -10.38 -12.26 5.38
N ALA A 168 -11.47 -12.73 4.75
CA ALA A 168 -11.76 -14.17 4.65
C ALA A 168 -10.70 -14.93 3.85
N ASN A 169 -10.01 -14.25 2.93
CA ASN A 169 -8.98 -14.82 2.06
C ASN A 169 -7.54 -14.46 2.48
N TRP A 170 -7.36 -13.84 3.66
CA TRP A 170 -6.05 -13.53 4.22
C TRP A 170 -5.30 -14.79 4.60
N GLN A 171 -4.03 -14.91 4.21
CA GLN A 171 -3.17 -16.06 4.45
C GLN A 171 -1.84 -15.70 5.15
N GLY A 172 -1.70 -14.42 5.55
CA GLY A 172 -0.49 -13.90 6.18
C GLY A 172 0.00 -12.62 5.52
N GLU A 173 0.98 -12.01 6.17
CA GLU A 173 1.61 -10.76 5.76
C GLU A 173 2.68 -11.03 4.68
N GLU A 174 2.69 -10.27 3.59
CA GLU A 174 3.68 -10.34 2.49
C GLU A 174 3.87 -11.74 1.89
N VAL A 175 2.81 -12.55 1.88
CA VAL A 175 2.83 -13.90 1.31
C VAL A 175 2.11 -14.01 -0.03
N GLY A 176 1.59 -12.92 -0.54
CA GLY A 176 0.80 -12.88 -1.78
C GLY A 176 -0.70 -12.96 -1.54
N SER A 177 -1.17 -12.81 -0.29
CA SER A 177 -2.60 -12.80 0.07
C SER A 177 -3.38 -11.80 -0.79
N PHE A 178 -2.78 -10.64 -1.06
CA PHE A 178 -3.35 -9.56 -1.85
C PHE A 178 -2.54 -9.26 -3.11
N SER A 179 -1.92 -10.30 -3.70
CA SER A 179 -1.34 -10.17 -5.03
C SER A 179 -2.40 -9.70 -6.05
N PRO A 180 -2.02 -9.01 -7.13
CA PRO A 180 -2.96 -8.51 -8.14
C PRO A 180 -3.90 -9.58 -8.70
N ALA A 181 -3.42 -10.82 -8.84
CA ALA A 181 -4.24 -11.94 -9.30
C ALA A 181 -5.34 -12.31 -8.29
N ARG A 182 -5.02 -12.33 -6.98
CA ARG A 182 -5.97 -12.66 -5.93
C ARG A 182 -6.98 -11.53 -5.70
N LEU A 183 -6.57 -10.27 -5.73
CA LEU A 183 -7.48 -9.12 -5.66
C LEU A 183 -8.50 -9.14 -6.81
N LYS A 184 -8.05 -9.46 -8.04
CA LYS A 184 -8.97 -9.67 -9.17
C LYS A 184 -9.90 -10.85 -8.97
N ALA A 185 -9.43 -11.95 -8.42
CA ALA A 185 -10.26 -13.12 -8.16
C ALA A 185 -11.33 -12.82 -7.08
N ILE A 186 -11.00 -12.02 -6.05
CA ILE A 186 -11.96 -11.51 -5.06
C ILE A 186 -13.01 -10.64 -5.74
N ALA A 187 -12.60 -9.70 -6.60
CA ALA A 187 -13.51 -8.84 -7.34
C ALA A 187 -14.46 -9.64 -8.26
N GLN A 188 -13.93 -10.64 -8.95
CA GLN A 188 -14.73 -11.57 -9.78
C GLN A 188 -15.73 -12.37 -8.95
N MET A 189 -15.33 -12.89 -7.80
CA MET A 189 -16.17 -13.63 -6.88
C MET A 189 -17.36 -12.80 -6.39
N LEU A 190 -17.15 -11.49 -6.18
CA LEU A 190 -18.18 -10.54 -5.76
C LEU A 190 -19.06 -10.04 -6.92
N GLY A 191 -18.80 -10.48 -8.16
CA GLY A 191 -19.59 -10.10 -9.34
C GLY A 191 -19.38 -8.66 -9.80
N LEU A 192 -18.20 -8.07 -9.52
CA LEU A 192 -17.85 -6.73 -9.99
C LEU A 192 -17.71 -6.69 -11.53
N ASP A 193 -18.04 -5.55 -12.14
CA ASP A 193 -17.63 -5.27 -13.53
C ASP A 193 -16.09 -5.21 -13.58
N MET A 194 -15.51 -6.23 -14.19
CA MET A 194 -14.06 -6.40 -14.24
C MET A 194 -13.37 -5.41 -15.18
N ASN A 195 -14.06 -4.82 -16.17
CA ASN A 195 -13.47 -3.78 -17.00
C ASN A 195 -13.30 -2.50 -16.19
N GLN A 196 -14.33 -2.11 -15.44
CA GLN A 196 -14.28 -0.96 -14.54
C GLN A 196 -13.26 -1.18 -13.43
N PHE A 197 -13.28 -2.33 -12.76
CA PHE A 197 -12.35 -2.66 -11.69
C PHE A 197 -10.88 -2.66 -12.16
N ASN A 198 -10.57 -3.35 -13.27
CA ASN A 198 -9.22 -3.40 -13.81
C ASN A 198 -8.72 -2.02 -14.26
N SER A 199 -9.59 -1.20 -14.88
CA SER A 199 -9.24 0.17 -15.27
C SER A 199 -8.91 1.03 -14.05
N CYS A 200 -9.71 0.93 -12.99
CA CYS A 200 -9.51 1.64 -11.74
C CYS A 200 -8.16 1.28 -11.09
N VAL A 201 -7.90 -0.02 -10.89
CA VAL A 201 -6.65 -0.49 -10.27
C VAL A 201 -5.44 -0.14 -11.14
N SER A 202 -5.49 -0.37 -12.47
CA SER A 202 -4.34 -0.13 -13.35
C SER A 202 -3.99 1.36 -13.51
N SER A 203 -4.94 2.25 -13.26
CA SER A 203 -4.72 3.71 -13.29
C SER A 203 -4.29 4.28 -11.93
N ASN A 204 -4.17 3.45 -10.89
CA ASN A 204 -3.90 3.88 -9.50
C ASN A 204 -4.88 4.99 -9.05
N LYS A 205 -6.16 4.84 -9.44
CA LYS A 205 -7.20 5.87 -9.23
C LYS A 205 -7.28 6.35 -7.78
N TYR A 206 -7.07 5.44 -6.82
CA TYR A 206 -7.23 5.71 -5.40
C TYR A 206 -5.92 5.83 -4.61
N GLN A 207 -4.77 5.90 -5.28
CA GLN A 207 -3.49 6.09 -4.61
C GLN A 207 -3.49 7.32 -3.70
N ASN A 208 -3.94 8.47 -4.21
CA ASN A 208 -4.00 9.70 -3.42
C ASN A 208 -4.97 9.60 -2.23
N GLN A 209 -6.08 8.84 -2.37
CA GLN A 209 -7.01 8.61 -1.26
C GLN A 209 -6.36 7.77 -0.16
N VAL A 210 -5.67 6.70 -0.53
CA VAL A 210 -4.94 5.84 0.42
C VAL A 210 -3.83 6.62 1.12
N ASP A 211 -3.08 7.46 0.38
CA ASP A 211 -2.06 8.34 0.95
C ASP A 211 -2.65 9.38 1.92
N GLN A 212 -3.83 9.94 1.59
CA GLN A 212 -4.52 10.89 2.46
C GLN A 212 -5.05 10.21 3.73
N ASP A 213 -5.63 9.01 3.62
CA ASP A 213 -6.10 8.24 4.76
C ASP A 213 -4.96 7.94 5.74
N GLU A 214 -3.79 7.53 5.22
CA GLU A 214 -2.58 7.28 6.01
C GLU A 214 -2.10 8.56 6.70
N ALA A 215 -2.09 9.69 5.98
CA ALA A 215 -1.70 10.98 6.54
C ALA A 215 -2.66 11.44 7.65
N ASP A 216 -3.97 11.30 7.44
CA ASP A 216 -5.00 11.62 8.42
C ASP A 216 -4.86 10.74 9.68
N GLY A 217 -4.61 9.43 9.49
CA GLY A 217 -4.36 8.51 10.60
C GLY A 217 -3.13 8.90 11.41
N LYS A 218 -2.02 9.21 10.77
CA LYS A 218 -0.81 9.71 11.43
C LYS A 218 -1.06 11.02 12.19
N ALA A 219 -1.80 11.95 11.58
CA ALA A 219 -2.18 13.21 12.22
C ALA A 219 -3.10 13.00 13.44
N ALA A 220 -3.94 11.97 13.42
CA ALA A 220 -4.76 11.56 14.56
C ALA A 220 -3.98 10.79 15.66
N GLY A 221 -2.67 10.55 15.47
CA GLY A 221 -1.81 9.84 16.41
C GLY A 221 -1.87 8.31 16.30
N VAL A 222 -2.37 7.77 15.17
CA VAL A 222 -2.38 6.33 14.93
C VAL A 222 -0.96 5.80 14.74
N THR A 223 -0.56 4.85 15.58
CA THR A 223 0.75 4.18 15.56
C THR A 223 0.64 2.67 15.42
N GLY A 224 -0.56 2.14 15.27
CA GLY A 224 -0.86 0.72 15.13
C GLY A 224 -2.25 0.51 14.54
N THR A 225 -2.50 -0.67 14.00
CA THR A 225 -3.80 -1.07 13.43
C THR A 225 -4.36 -2.31 14.11
N PRO A 226 -5.69 -2.42 14.27
CA PRO A 226 -6.65 -1.35 14.01
C PRO A 226 -6.57 -0.25 15.07
N SER A 227 -6.91 0.97 14.69
CA SER A 227 -7.13 2.09 15.61
C SER A 227 -8.43 2.81 15.25
N PHE A 228 -9.08 3.38 16.25
CA PHE A 228 -10.39 4.01 16.10
C PHE A 228 -10.33 5.44 16.61
N VAL A 229 -10.86 6.39 15.85
CA VAL A 229 -11.12 7.74 16.33
C VAL A 229 -12.62 7.86 16.57
N ILE A 230 -13.02 7.88 17.84
CA ILE A 230 -14.41 7.93 18.28
C ILE A 230 -14.70 9.35 18.79
N ASN A 231 -15.47 10.13 18.03
CA ASN A 231 -15.74 11.54 18.34
C ASN A 231 -14.46 12.33 18.73
N GLY A 232 -13.36 12.11 17.99
CA GLY A 232 -12.08 12.78 18.18
C GLY A 232 -11.16 12.13 19.24
N LYS A 233 -11.58 11.05 19.91
CA LYS A 233 -10.72 10.32 20.86
C LYS A 233 -10.13 9.09 20.20
N LEU A 234 -8.81 8.96 20.26
CA LEU A 234 -8.10 7.79 19.75
C LEU A 234 -8.22 6.60 20.71
N VAL A 235 -8.55 5.44 20.16
CA VAL A 235 -8.61 4.14 20.84
C VAL A 235 -7.87 3.14 19.95
N THR A 236 -6.95 2.35 20.51
CA THR A 236 -6.06 1.47 19.71
C THR A 236 -6.27 0.01 20.04
N GLY A 237 -6.18 -0.85 19.02
CA GLY A 237 -6.19 -2.31 19.13
C GLY A 237 -7.53 -2.96 18.77
N ALA A 238 -7.48 -4.28 18.53
CA ALA A 238 -8.66 -5.12 18.23
C ALA A 238 -9.47 -5.37 19.51
N LEU A 239 -10.16 -4.34 19.98
CA LEU A 239 -10.92 -4.39 21.21
C LEU A 239 -12.19 -5.23 21.04
N PRO A 240 -12.57 -6.03 22.06
CA PRO A 240 -13.84 -6.74 22.06
C PRO A 240 -15.02 -5.79 22.14
N PHE A 241 -16.19 -6.22 21.64
CA PHE A 241 -17.40 -5.40 21.58
C PHE A 241 -17.78 -4.73 22.91
N ALA A 242 -17.56 -5.40 24.04
CA ALA A 242 -17.85 -4.84 25.37
C ALA A 242 -17.09 -3.53 25.67
N GLN A 243 -15.99 -3.24 24.99
CA GLN A 243 -15.25 -1.97 25.16
C GLN A 243 -15.77 -0.84 24.26
N PHE A 244 -16.68 -1.13 23.34
CA PHE A 244 -17.39 -0.14 22.52
C PHE A 244 -18.76 0.23 23.11
N GLN A 245 -19.21 -0.42 24.19
CA GLN A 245 -20.45 -0.13 24.92
C GLN A 245 -20.31 1.08 25.83
#